data_23d8526999a07741aa23866d08b956ef
#
_entry.id   23d8526999a07741aa23866d08b956ef
#
_cell.length_a   1.000
_cell.length_b   1.000
_cell.length_c   1.000
_cell.angle_alpha   90.00
_cell.angle_beta   90.00
_cell.angle_gamma   90.00
#
_symmetry.space_group_name_H-M   'P 1'
#
loop_
_entity.id
_entity.type
_entity.pdbx_description
1 polymer ?
#
loop_
_entity_poly.entity_id
_entity_poly.type
_entity_poly.pdbx_seq_one_letter_code
_entity_poly.pdbx_strand_id
1 'polypeptide(L)'
;MSQTRPIDEHSMHTRTCGELRFENVGEEVTLTGWVSRRRDHGGLIFCDLRDREGITQLTFDPEHSDGDAFKIAETMRPEWPIKIHGVVRSRGEETTNAKLATGEIEVLTDHAEVLNTSVTPPFQIEDGIETSEDTRLRYRYLDLRRPEMMANLKLRSDFTFAIREALHNREFMEVETPSLFKSTPEGARDFIVPSRIQPGNFYALPQSPQLLKQLLMVGGVERYYQVAKCFRDEDLRADRQPEFTQVDIEMSFVDQNDVMSALEEVLADAFGRMGVEMPTPLRRMNYWDAMDTYGSDKPDTRYGMHLVDLTDIFANSKFKVFATAANEEGSVVKAINAKGAGAWARAKIDKLAGVASTFGAKGLAWIAFREDGSINSPIVKFFSDE
;
A
#
# COMPACT_ATOMS: atom_id res chain seq x y z
N MET A 1 -7.44 -18.48 15.75
CA MET A 1 -8.67 -19.02 16.36
C MET A 1 -9.78 -18.02 16.09
N SER A 2 -10.68 -18.32 15.16
CA SER A 2 -11.87 -17.49 14.87
C SER A 2 -12.77 -17.54 16.10
N GLN A 3 -12.88 -16.44 16.83
CA GLN A 3 -13.91 -16.29 17.85
C GLN A 3 -15.22 -16.10 17.09
N THR A 4 -16.08 -17.14 17.08
CA THR A 4 -17.48 -17.02 16.66
C THR A 4 -18.13 -15.93 17.53
N ARG A 5 -18.50 -14.82 16.90
CA ARG A 5 -19.31 -13.80 17.59
C ARG A 5 -20.65 -14.42 17.98
N PRO A 6 -21.16 -14.14 19.19
CA PRO A 6 -22.52 -14.58 19.54
C PRO A 6 -23.51 -14.05 18.52
N ILE A 7 -24.41 -14.90 18.06
CA ILE A 7 -25.51 -14.53 17.16
C ILE A 7 -26.39 -13.54 17.93
N ASP A 8 -26.40 -12.28 17.48
CA ASP A 8 -27.34 -11.27 17.97
C ASP A 8 -28.68 -11.53 17.27
N GLU A 9 -29.74 -11.74 18.02
CA GLU A 9 -31.11 -11.98 17.51
C GLU A 9 -31.62 -10.86 16.59
N HIS A 10 -30.98 -9.71 16.60
CA HIS A 10 -31.23 -8.56 15.73
C HIS A 10 -30.32 -8.46 14.52
N SER A 11 -29.38 -9.42 14.33
CA SER A 11 -28.46 -9.40 13.21
C SER A 11 -29.19 -9.71 11.89
N MET A 12 -28.88 -8.93 10.87
CA MET A 12 -29.38 -9.17 9.50
C MET A 12 -28.75 -10.43 8.87
N HIS A 13 -27.73 -11.03 9.50
CA HIS A 13 -27.04 -12.23 9.05
C HIS A 13 -26.51 -13.04 10.24
N THR A 14 -26.48 -14.36 10.11
CA THR A 14 -25.92 -15.29 11.11
C THR A 14 -24.45 -15.57 10.83
N ARG A 15 -24.05 -15.47 9.55
CA ARG A 15 -22.69 -15.69 9.05
C ARG A 15 -22.35 -14.63 8.00
N THR A 16 -21.04 -14.45 7.73
CA THR A 16 -20.58 -13.69 6.57
C THR A 16 -20.43 -14.58 5.34
N CYS A 17 -20.50 -13.98 4.13
CA CYS A 17 -20.36 -14.73 2.89
C CYS A 17 -18.96 -15.36 2.73
N GLY A 18 -17.92 -14.75 3.31
CA GLY A 18 -16.55 -15.21 3.16
C GLY A 18 -16.10 -16.26 4.17
N GLU A 19 -16.82 -16.49 5.26
CA GLU A 19 -16.38 -17.35 6.35
C GLU A 19 -16.82 -18.83 6.24
N LEU A 20 -17.81 -19.13 5.39
CA LEU A 20 -18.35 -20.49 5.25
C LEU A 20 -17.33 -21.46 4.65
N ARG A 21 -17.27 -22.65 5.20
CA ARG A 21 -16.38 -23.74 4.79
C ARG A 21 -17.14 -25.07 4.76
N PHE A 22 -16.43 -26.14 4.38
CA PHE A 22 -17.00 -27.48 4.29
C PHE A 22 -17.56 -28.00 5.64
N GLU A 23 -16.95 -27.61 6.76
CA GLU A 23 -17.41 -27.95 8.10
C GLU A 23 -18.78 -27.33 8.47
N ASN A 24 -19.25 -26.34 7.71
CA ASN A 24 -20.56 -25.73 7.91
C ASN A 24 -21.68 -26.47 7.12
N VAL A 25 -21.38 -27.54 6.39
CA VAL A 25 -22.39 -28.29 5.63
C VAL A 25 -23.48 -28.81 6.57
N GLY A 26 -24.75 -28.50 6.24
CA GLY A 26 -25.94 -28.79 7.05
C GLY A 26 -26.35 -27.67 8.00
N GLU A 27 -25.58 -26.60 8.11
CA GLU A 27 -25.93 -25.41 8.91
C GLU A 27 -26.98 -24.56 8.18
N GLU A 28 -28.03 -24.14 8.90
CA GLU A 28 -28.98 -23.11 8.44
C GLU A 28 -28.35 -21.73 8.63
N VAL A 29 -28.34 -20.93 7.57
CA VAL A 29 -27.70 -19.61 7.58
C VAL A 29 -28.60 -18.54 7.00
N THR A 30 -28.49 -17.35 7.58
CA THR A 30 -28.99 -16.11 6.98
C THR A 30 -27.79 -15.32 6.50
N LEU A 31 -27.73 -14.97 5.21
CA LEU A 31 -26.68 -14.16 4.63
C LEU A 31 -27.25 -12.85 4.08
N THR A 32 -26.47 -11.79 4.18
CA THR A 32 -26.80 -10.48 3.60
C THR A 32 -25.59 -9.97 2.81
N GLY A 33 -25.82 -9.53 1.60
CA GLY A 33 -24.73 -9.06 0.74
C GLY A 33 -25.24 -8.47 -0.56
N TRP A 34 -24.31 -8.17 -1.45
CA TRP A 34 -24.60 -7.67 -2.79
C TRP A 34 -24.49 -8.80 -3.82
N VAL A 35 -25.46 -8.87 -4.73
CA VAL A 35 -25.41 -9.77 -5.89
C VAL A 35 -24.19 -9.41 -6.74
N SER A 36 -23.19 -10.28 -6.78
CA SER A 36 -22.01 -10.07 -7.61
C SER A 36 -22.24 -10.56 -9.03
N ARG A 37 -22.72 -11.80 -9.16
CA ARG A 37 -22.97 -12.43 -10.46
C ARG A 37 -24.18 -13.35 -10.41
N ARG A 38 -25.02 -13.33 -11.47
CA ARG A 38 -26.15 -14.23 -11.64
C ARG A 38 -25.94 -15.09 -12.87
N ARG A 39 -26.27 -16.37 -12.79
CA ARG A 39 -26.22 -17.34 -13.89
C ARG A 39 -27.48 -18.21 -13.84
N ASP A 40 -28.04 -18.52 -15.00
CA ASP A 40 -29.16 -19.42 -15.18
C ASP A 40 -28.70 -20.66 -15.95
N HIS A 41 -28.95 -21.83 -15.39
CA HIS A 41 -28.55 -23.11 -15.96
C HIS A 41 -29.71 -24.11 -15.87
N GLY A 42 -30.53 -24.13 -16.91
CA GLY A 42 -31.55 -25.17 -17.08
C GLY A 42 -32.64 -25.16 -15.99
N GLY A 43 -32.99 -23.99 -15.49
CA GLY A 43 -34.01 -23.83 -14.45
C GLY A 43 -33.46 -23.71 -13.03
N LEU A 44 -32.18 -23.95 -12.82
CA LEU A 44 -31.49 -23.58 -11.57
C LEU A 44 -30.83 -22.22 -11.74
N ILE A 45 -31.01 -21.35 -10.75
CA ILE A 45 -30.38 -20.02 -10.76
C ILE A 45 -29.27 -20.00 -9.70
N PHE A 46 -28.08 -19.66 -10.15
CA PHE A 46 -26.90 -19.47 -9.29
C PHE A 46 -26.63 -17.99 -9.11
N CYS A 47 -26.33 -17.59 -7.87
CA CYS A 47 -25.96 -16.22 -7.53
C CYS A 47 -24.70 -16.24 -6.67
N ASP A 48 -23.72 -15.46 -7.06
CA ASP A 48 -22.55 -15.17 -6.22
C ASP A 48 -22.92 -13.98 -5.34
N LEU A 49 -23.13 -14.20 -4.05
CA LEU A 49 -23.40 -13.17 -3.05
C LEU A 49 -22.12 -12.72 -2.41
N ARG A 50 -21.86 -11.43 -2.37
CA ARG A 50 -20.62 -10.84 -1.87
C ARG A 50 -20.90 -9.92 -0.68
N ASP A 51 -20.08 -10.05 0.34
CA ASP A 51 -19.94 -9.08 1.43
C ASP A 51 -18.47 -8.60 1.54
N ARG A 52 -18.09 -8.00 2.65
CA ARG A 52 -16.71 -7.53 2.88
C ARG A 52 -15.71 -8.65 3.14
N GLU A 53 -16.16 -9.83 3.57
CA GLU A 53 -15.30 -10.96 3.94
C GLU A 53 -15.09 -11.93 2.76
N GLY A 54 -15.96 -11.88 1.74
CA GLY A 54 -15.80 -12.70 0.54
C GLY A 54 -17.08 -12.96 -0.24
N ILE A 55 -17.09 -14.09 -0.94
CA ILE A 55 -18.17 -14.49 -1.85
C ILE A 55 -18.63 -15.89 -1.50
N THR A 56 -19.93 -16.11 -1.48
CA THR A 56 -20.57 -17.44 -1.40
C THR A 56 -21.55 -17.65 -2.55
N GLN A 57 -21.50 -18.82 -3.18
CA GLN A 57 -22.51 -19.18 -4.18
C GLN A 57 -23.83 -19.53 -3.50
N LEU A 58 -24.90 -18.95 -3.98
CA LEU A 58 -26.27 -19.29 -3.67
C LEU A 58 -26.83 -20.13 -4.82
N THR A 59 -27.69 -21.11 -4.49
CA THR A 59 -28.44 -21.87 -5.46
C THR A 59 -29.93 -21.72 -5.17
N PHE A 60 -30.68 -21.28 -6.18
CA PHE A 60 -32.13 -21.22 -6.16
C PHE A 60 -32.65 -22.35 -7.05
N ASP A 61 -33.39 -23.25 -6.42
CA ASP A 61 -33.98 -24.43 -7.03
C ASP A 61 -35.52 -24.30 -6.94
N PRO A 62 -36.27 -24.33 -8.04
CA PRO A 62 -37.73 -24.18 -8.01
C PRO A 62 -38.46 -25.24 -7.17
N GLU A 63 -37.79 -26.40 -6.87
CA GLU A 63 -38.36 -27.44 -6.01
C GLU A 63 -38.12 -27.17 -4.52
N HIS A 64 -37.15 -26.29 -4.16
CA HIS A 64 -36.77 -25.99 -2.77
C HIS A 64 -37.02 -24.56 -2.38
N SER A 65 -36.76 -23.61 -3.26
CA SER A 65 -36.98 -22.19 -3.00
C SER A 65 -38.43 -21.87 -2.98
N ASP A 66 -38.85 -21.00 -2.05
CA ASP A 66 -40.23 -20.51 -2.11
C ASP A 66 -40.46 -19.73 -3.41
N GLY A 67 -41.78 -19.61 -3.80
CA GLY A 67 -42.11 -19.00 -5.09
C GLY A 67 -41.71 -17.53 -5.22
N ASP A 68 -41.51 -16.81 -4.12
CA ASP A 68 -41.05 -15.43 -4.10
C ASP A 68 -39.53 -15.34 -4.16
N ALA A 69 -38.81 -16.22 -3.47
CA ALA A 69 -37.34 -16.33 -3.58
C ALA A 69 -36.91 -16.66 -5.01
N PHE A 70 -37.59 -17.58 -5.68
CA PHE A 70 -37.28 -17.92 -7.08
C PHE A 70 -37.54 -16.75 -8.05
N LYS A 71 -38.66 -16.01 -7.89
CA LYS A 71 -38.95 -14.79 -8.68
C LYS A 71 -37.88 -13.71 -8.46
N ILE A 72 -37.38 -13.57 -7.21
CA ILE A 72 -36.29 -12.66 -6.91
C ILE A 72 -35.03 -13.10 -7.65
N ALA A 73 -34.72 -14.40 -7.64
CA ALA A 73 -33.59 -14.96 -8.36
C ALA A 73 -33.67 -14.72 -9.87
N GLU A 74 -34.87 -14.78 -10.48
CA GLU A 74 -35.08 -14.48 -11.90
C GLU A 74 -34.83 -13.00 -12.24
N THR A 75 -35.14 -12.08 -11.33
CA THR A 75 -35.17 -10.64 -11.61
C THR A 75 -33.98 -9.87 -11.04
N MET A 76 -33.29 -10.41 -10.03
CA MET A 76 -32.16 -9.74 -9.37
C MET A 76 -31.05 -9.38 -10.36
N ARG A 77 -30.42 -8.23 -10.09
CA ARG A 77 -29.34 -7.67 -10.91
C ARG A 77 -28.07 -7.46 -10.08
N PRO A 78 -26.91 -7.37 -10.71
CA PRO A 78 -25.66 -7.06 -10.02
C PRO A 78 -25.78 -5.83 -9.12
N GLU A 79 -25.14 -5.93 -7.96
CA GLU A 79 -25.08 -4.90 -6.90
C GLU A 79 -26.41 -4.60 -6.18
N TRP A 80 -27.47 -5.40 -6.41
CA TRP A 80 -28.62 -5.35 -5.52
C TRP A 80 -28.28 -5.97 -4.17
N PRO A 81 -28.48 -5.28 -3.04
CA PRO A 81 -28.37 -5.89 -1.73
C PRO A 81 -29.60 -6.80 -1.48
N ILE A 82 -29.30 -8.04 -1.13
CA ILE A 82 -30.31 -9.04 -0.80
C ILE A 82 -30.00 -9.69 0.54
N LYS A 83 -31.03 -10.18 1.19
CA LYS A 83 -30.96 -11.08 2.34
C LYS A 83 -31.51 -12.43 1.92
N ILE A 84 -30.84 -13.50 2.30
CA ILE A 84 -31.30 -14.85 2.03
C ILE A 84 -31.29 -15.69 3.30
N HIS A 85 -32.13 -16.71 3.32
CA HIS A 85 -32.05 -17.83 4.24
C HIS A 85 -31.86 -19.11 3.44
N GLY A 86 -31.17 -20.11 4.01
CA GLY A 86 -30.94 -21.38 3.35
C GLY A 86 -29.99 -22.29 4.11
N VAL A 87 -29.72 -23.45 3.52
CA VAL A 87 -28.87 -24.49 4.11
C VAL A 87 -27.55 -24.60 3.35
N VAL A 88 -26.44 -24.61 4.07
CA VAL A 88 -25.12 -24.87 3.48
C VAL A 88 -25.03 -26.30 3.00
N ARG A 89 -24.66 -26.50 1.74
CA ARG A 89 -24.43 -27.84 1.16
C ARG A 89 -23.10 -27.93 0.43
N SER A 90 -22.59 -29.15 0.30
CA SER A 90 -21.40 -29.43 -0.52
C SER A 90 -21.75 -29.29 -1.99
N ARG A 91 -20.83 -28.74 -2.77
CA ARG A 91 -20.94 -28.66 -4.25
C ARG A 91 -20.54 -29.95 -4.95
N GLY A 92 -19.86 -30.89 -4.23
CA GLY A 92 -19.25 -32.05 -4.81
C GLY A 92 -17.93 -31.75 -5.52
N GLU A 93 -17.13 -32.81 -5.75
CA GLU A 93 -15.77 -32.66 -6.29
C GLU A 93 -15.73 -32.05 -7.70
N GLU A 94 -16.66 -32.40 -8.57
CA GLU A 94 -16.68 -31.97 -9.98
C GLU A 94 -17.07 -30.47 -10.14
N THR A 95 -17.76 -29.91 -9.16
CA THR A 95 -18.27 -28.50 -9.22
C THR A 95 -17.56 -27.57 -8.25
N THR A 96 -16.57 -28.07 -7.50
CA THR A 96 -15.74 -27.27 -6.61
C THR A 96 -15.01 -26.16 -7.36
N ASN A 97 -15.03 -24.93 -6.82
CA ASN A 97 -14.34 -23.78 -7.40
C ASN A 97 -13.10 -23.40 -6.58
N ALA A 98 -11.94 -23.90 -6.96
CA ALA A 98 -10.67 -23.63 -6.27
C ALA A 98 -10.26 -22.13 -6.23
N LYS A 99 -10.93 -21.26 -6.97
CA LYS A 99 -10.64 -19.80 -6.96
C LYS A 99 -11.34 -19.06 -5.81
N LEU A 100 -12.31 -19.71 -5.15
CA LEU A 100 -13.03 -19.14 -4.02
C LEU A 100 -12.68 -19.90 -2.74
N ALA A 101 -12.45 -19.18 -1.66
CA ALA A 101 -12.24 -19.78 -0.34
C ALA A 101 -13.45 -20.61 0.14
N THR A 102 -14.64 -20.28 -0.36
CA THR A 102 -15.92 -20.97 -0.10
C THR A 102 -16.29 -21.94 -1.22
N GLY A 103 -15.38 -22.24 -2.13
CA GLY A 103 -15.68 -22.91 -3.39
C GLY A 103 -16.11 -24.38 -3.29
N GLU A 104 -15.95 -25.01 -2.12
CA GLU A 104 -16.40 -26.38 -1.84
C GLU A 104 -17.88 -26.45 -1.45
N ILE A 105 -18.45 -25.29 -1.09
CA ILE A 105 -19.83 -25.21 -0.61
C ILE A 105 -20.66 -24.22 -1.44
N GLU A 106 -21.96 -24.33 -1.27
CA GLU A 106 -22.94 -23.35 -1.72
C GLU A 106 -24.10 -23.33 -0.72
N VAL A 107 -24.95 -22.31 -0.76
CA VAL A 107 -26.15 -22.24 0.06
C VAL A 107 -27.37 -22.54 -0.81
N LEU A 108 -28.07 -23.62 -0.49
CA LEU A 108 -29.40 -23.90 -1.07
C LEU A 108 -30.39 -22.95 -0.42
N THR A 109 -30.86 -21.99 -1.20
CA THR A 109 -31.68 -20.88 -0.73
C THR A 109 -33.15 -21.25 -0.74
N ASP A 110 -33.80 -21.18 0.39
CA ASP A 110 -35.24 -21.40 0.55
C ASP A 110 -36.03 -20.07 0.55
N HIS A 111 -35.48 -19.00 1.12
CA HIS A 111 -36.11 -17.70 1.21
C HIS A 111 -35.17 -16.57 0.79
N ALA A 112 -35.70 -15.52 0.15
CA ALA A 112 -34.94 -14.35 -0.25
C ALA A 112 -35.78 -13.06 -0.12
N GLU A 113 -35.09 -11.96 0.17
CA GLU A 113 -35.66 -10.62 0.27
C GLU A 113 -34.72 -9.63 -0.45
N VAL A 114 -35.30 -8.79 -1.33
CA VAL A 114 -34.56 -7.66 -1.91
C VAL A 114 -34.61 -6.50 -0.93
N LEU A 115 -33.47 -6.15 -0.35
CA LEU A 115 -33.38 -5.03 0.58
C LEU A 115 -33.47 -3.69 -0.12
N ASN A 116 -32.88 -3.62 -1.32
CA ASN A 116 -32.97 -2.44 -2.19
C ASN A 116 -32.58 -2.82 -3.63
N THR A 117 -32.93 -1.95 -4.56
CA THR A 117 -32.48 -2.07 -5.96
C THR A 117 -31.41 -1.04 -6.27
N SER A 118 -30.56 -1.32 -7.25
CA SER A 118 -29.58 -0.37 -7.75
C SER A 118 -29.59 -0.30 -9.28
N VAL A 119 -29.15 0.83 -9.81
CA VAL A 119 -28.87 0.96 -11.23
C VAL A 119 -27.61 0.17 -11.60
N THR A 120 -27.45 -0.16 -12.87
CA THR A 120 -26.25 -0.86 -13.35
C THR A 120 -24.99 -0.05 -13.02
N PRO A 121 -24.01 -0.66 -12.34
CA PRO A 121 -22.74 0.01 -12.04
C PRO A 121 -21.99 0.44 -13.30
N PRO A 122 -21.19 1.51 -13.25
CA PRO A 122 -20.41 1.98 -14.40
C PRO A 122 -19.23 1.07 -14.76
N PHE A 123 -18.87 0.13 -13.88
CA PHE A 123 -17.85 -0.89 -14.08
C PHE A 123 -18.14 -2.12 -13.22
N GLN A 124 -17.53 -3.24 -13.57
CA GLN A 124 -17.64 -4.48 -12.80
C GLN A 124 -16.85 -4.39 -11.48
N ILE A 125 -17.42 -4.95 -10.39
CA ILE A 125 -16.78 -4.96 -9.08
C ILE A 125 -15.89 -6.21 -8.97
N GLU A 126 -14.81 -6.20 -9.71
CA GLU A 126 -13.78 -7.27 -9.74
C GLU A 126 -12.38 -6.66 -9.91
N ASP A 127 -11.35 -7.44 -9.62
CA ASP A 127 -9.98 -6.99 -9.80
C ASP A 127 -9.53 -7.18 -11.26
N GLY A 128 -8.47 -6.46 -11.67
CA GLY A 128 -7.93 -6.54 -13.03
C GLY A 128 -8.76 -5.84 -14.12
N ILE A 129 -9.70 -4.96 -13.74
CA ILE A 129 -10.50 -4.20 -14.70
C ILE A 129 -9.68 -3.10 -15.40
N GLU A 130 -9.99 -2.85 -16.69
CA GLU A 130 -9.34 -1.79 -17.49
C GLU A 130 -9.98 -0.40 -17.31
N THR A 131 -10.90 -0.25 -16.35
CA THR A 131 -11.59 1.02 -16.09
C THR A 131 -10.60 2.10 -15.66
N SER A 132 -10.70 3.29 -16.26
CA SER A 132 -9.83 4.42 -15.94
C SER A 132 -9.88 4.80 -14.45
N GLU A 133 -8.76 5.30 -13.94
CA GLU A 133 -8.68 5.76 -12.55
C GLU A 133 -9.69 6.87 -12.26
N ASP A 134 -9.89 7.81 -13.18
CA ASP A 134 -10.88 8.89 -13.03
C ASP A 134 -12.29 8.36 -12.80
N THR A 135 -12.70 7.31 -13.54
CA THR A 135 -14.00 6.68 -13.34
C THR A 135 -14.09 5.98 -11.99
N ARG A 136 -13.03 5.26 -11.59
CA ARG A 136 -12.97 4.60 -10.28
C ARG A 136 -12.98 5.59 -9.13
N LEU A 137 -12.30 6.73 -9.26
CA LEU A 137 -12.32 7.80 -8.26
C LEU A 137 -13.69 8.49 -8.17
N ARG A 138 -14.35 8.71 -9.31
CA ARG A 138 -15.72 9.28 -9.34
C ARG A 138 -16.75 8.40 -8.64
N TYR A 139 -16.60 7.10 -8.78
CA TYR A 139 -17.47 6.09 -8.14
C TYR A 139 -16.72 5.32 -7.06
N ARG A 140 -15.93 6.03 -6.24
CA ARG A 140 -15.02 5.44 -5.25
C ARG A 140 -15.69 4.46 -4.31
N TYR A 141 -16.93 4.72 -3.91
CA TYR A 141 -17.73 3.84 -3.05
C TYR A 141 -18.02 2.47 -3.69
N LEU A 142 -18.05 2.37 -5.02
CA LEU A 142 -18.14 1.09 -5.73
C LEU A 142 -16.75 0.45 -5.89
N ASP A 143 -15.73 1.24 -6.21
CA ASP A 143 -14.34 0.76 -6.32
C ASP A 143 -13.86 0.12 -5.01
N LEU A 144 -14.28 0.66 -3.86
CA LEU A 144 -13.95 0.10 -2.54
C LEU A 144 -14.56 -1.29 -2.27
N ARG A 145 -15.56 -1.72 -3.06
CA ARG A 145 -16.12 -3.09 -2.97
C ARG A 145 -15.24 -4.14 -3.66
N ARG A 146 -14.29 -3.73 -4.49
CA ARG A 146 -13.35 -4.66 -5.13
C ARG A 146 -12.48 -5.34 -4.07
N PRO A 147 -12.20 -6.66 -4.22
CA PRO A 147 -11.41 -7.41 -3.25
C PRO A 147 -10.08 -6.76 -2.89
N GLU A 148 -9.30 -6.32 -3.89
CA GLU A 148 -8.03 -5.61 -3.70
C GLU A 148 -8.18 -4.34 -2.85
N MET A 149 -9.20 -3.53 -3.13
CA MET A 149 -9.42 -2.28 -2.42
C MET A 149 -9.90 -2.51 -0.99
N MET A 150 -10.76 -3.52 -0.78
CA MET A 150 -11.19 -3.91 0.56
C MET A 150 -10.01 -4.47 1.38
N ALA A 151 -9.16 -5.29 0.76
CA ALA A 151 -7.94 -5.81 1.40
C ALA A 151 -7.00 -4.67 1.81
N ASN A 152 -6.83 -3.64 0.98
CA ASN A 152 -6.03 -2.46 1.30
C ASN A 152 -6.59 -1.67 2.50
N LEU A 153 -7.92 -1.50 2.58
CA LEU A 153 -8.56 -0.84 3.73
C LEU A 153 -8.36 -1.66 5.01
N LYS A 154 -8.54 -2.97 4.93
CA LYS A 154 -8.34 -3.88 6.06
C LYS A 154 -6.88 -3.85 6.52
N LEU A 155 -5.93 -4.01 5.59
CA LEU A 155 -4.50 -3.94 5.89
C LEU A 155 -4.13 -2.64 6.60
N ARG A 156 -4.62 -1.49 6.09
CA ARG A 156 -4.38 -0.19 6.74
C ARG A 156 -4.95 -0.13 8.15
N SER A 157 -6.16 -0.65 8.36
CA SER A 157 -6.80 -0.70 9.68
C SER A 157 -5.99 -1.55 10.65
N ASP A 158 -5.65 -2.77 10.23
CA ASP A 158 -4.94 -3.74 11.06
C ASP A 158 -3.52 -3.26 11.38
N PHE A 159 -2.81 -2.69 10.40
CA PHE A 159 -1.49 -2.10 10.60
C PHE A 159 -1.51 -0.91 11.56
N THR A 160 -2.49 -0.01 11.43
CA THR A 160 -2.65 1.13 12.34
C THR A 160 -2.92 0.66 13.76
N PHE A 161 -3.74 -0.37 13.93
CA PHE A 161 -3.99 -0.97 15.23
C PHE A 161 -2.74 -1.62 15.81
N ALA A 162 -1.97 -2.36 14.99
CA ALA A 162 -0.71 -2.97 15.40
C ALA A 162 0.32 -1.93 15.88
N ILE A 163 0.43 -0.80 15.19
CA ILE A 163 1.31 0.32 15.61
C ILE A 163 0.86 0.87 16.98
N ARG A 164 -0.45 1.10 17.17
CA ARG A 164 -0.97 1.58 18.46
C ARG A 164 -0.67 0.62 19.61
N GLU A 165 -0.88 -0.68 19.37
CA GLU A 165 -0.59 -1.70 20.39
C GLU A 165 0.91 -1.79 20.69
N ALA A 166 1.78 -1.76 19.67
CA ALA A 166 3.22 -1.79 19.84
C ALA A 166 3.74 -0.58 20.64
N LEU A 167 3.19 0.61 20.38
CA LEU A 167 3.52 1.82 21.13
C LEU A 167 2.98 1.78 22.57
N HIS A 168 1.72 1.35 22.75
CA HIS A 168 1.12 1.22 24.08
C HIS A 168 1.90 0.25 24.98
N ASN A 169 2.33 -0.88 24.45
CA ASN A 169 3.13 -1.88 25.16
C ASN A 169 4.52 -1.36 25.58
N ARG A 170 4.96 -0.22 24.99
CA ARG A 170 6.21 0.49 25.32
C ARG A 170 5.97 1.77 26.11
N GLU A 171 4.81 1.86 26.77
CA GLU A 171 4.42 2.95 27.64
C GLU A 171 4.29 4.32 26.96
N PHE A 172 4.05 4.34 25.64
CA PHE A 172 3.68 5.56 24.95
C PHE A 172 2.22 5.91 25.20
N MET A 173 1.96 7.17 25.46
CA MET A 173 0.62 7.72 25.67
C MET A 173 0.11 8.31 24.35
N GLU A 174 -1.04 7.83 23.86
CA GLU A 174 -1.74 8.47 22.71
C GLU A 174 -2.42 9.73 23.21
N VAL A 175 -2.02 10.89 22.66
CA VAL A 175 -2.63 12.18 22.99
C VAL A 175 -3.07 12.85 21.71
N GLU A 176 -4.39 13.08 21.60
CA GLU A 176 -4.99 13.79 20.48
C GLU A 176 -4.81 15.30 20.64
N THR A 177 -4.19 15.95 19.64
CA THR A 177 -3.93 17.39 19.65
C THR A 177 -4.95 18.15 18.81
N PRO A 178 -5.21 19.45 19.10
CA PRO A 178 -6.14 20.26 18.33
C PRO A 178 -5.76 20.38 16.85
N SER A 179 -6.76 20.22 15.97
CA SER A 179 -6.61 20.45 14.53
C SER A 179 -6.81 21.92 14.13
N LEU A 180 -7.54 22.71 14.94
CA LEU A 180 -7.67 24.16 14.74
C LEU A 180 -6.72 24.88 15.68
N PHE A 181 -5.62 25.36 15.13
CA PHE A 181 -4.55 26.00 15.91
C PHE A 181 -4.06 27.28 15.21
N LYS A 182 -3.08 27.92 15.75
CA LYS A 182 -2.40 29.04 15.07
C LYS A 182 -1.42 28.51 14.03
N SER A 183 -1.13 29.30 12.99
CA SER A 183 -0.05 29.00 12.05
C SER A 183 1.28 28.77 12.77
N THR A 184 2.00 27.74 12.35
CA THR A 184 3.34 27.40 12.84
C THR A 184 4.28 27.25 11.65
N PRO A 185 5.50 27.83 11.70
CA PRO A 185 6.44 27.78 10.57
C PRO A 185 7.12 26.40 10.51
N GLU A 186 6.55 25.46 9.76
CA GLU A 186 7.10 24.10 9.61
C GLU A 186 7.62 23.77 8.20
N GLY A 187 7.72 24.78 7.32
CA GLY A 187 8.34 24.64 6.01
C GLY A 187 7.39 24.56 4.82
N ALA A 188 6.14 24.11 5.01
CA ALA A 188 5.08 24.15 3.99
C ALA A 188 4.17 25.38 4.19
N ARG A 189 3.27 25.64 3.23
CA ARG A 189 2.18 26.59 3.42
C ARG A 189 1.05 25.93 4.20
N ASP A 190 0.38 26.73 5.04
CA ASP A 190 -0.75 26.26 5.84
C ASP A 190 -2.05 26.35 5.06
N PHE A 191 -2.93 25.36 5.24
CA PHE A 191 -4.34 25.55 4.97
C PHE A 191 -4.97 26.34 6.09
N ILE A 192 -5.68 27.42 5.76
CA ILE A 192 -6.28 28.32 6.74
C ILE A 192 -7.81 28.18 6.77
N VAL A 193 -8.38 28.29 7.97
CA VAL A 193 -9.81 28.24 8.22
C VAL A 193 -10.27 29.57 8.82
N PRO A 194 -11.15 30.34 8.17
CA PRO A 194 -11.64 31.62 8.71
C PRO A 194 -12.36 31.44 10.05
N SER A 195 -12.06 32.30 11.02
CA SER A 195 -12.78 32.33 12.29
C SER A 195 -14.14 33.05 12.14
N ARG A 196 -15.23 32.37 12.40
CA ARG A 196 -16.56 32.97 12.40
C ARG A 196 -16.77 33.93 13.59
N ILE A 197 -16.12 33.64 14.72
CA ILE A 197 -16.28 34.39 15.97
C ILE A 197 -15.41 35.67 16.00
N GLN A 198 -14.26 35.60 15.34
CA GLN A 198 -13.28 36.72 15.29
C GLN A 198 -13.04 37.11 13.84
N PRO A 199 -13.80 38.05 13.27
CA PRO A 199 -13.63 38.47 11.89
C PRO A 199 -12.21 38.98 11.62
N GLY A 200 -11.63 38.56 10.48
CA GLY A 200 -10.25 38.88 10.09
C GLY A 200 -9.18 37.99 10.69
N ASN A 201 -9.54 37.03 11.58
CA ASN A 201 -8.63 36.03 12.11
C ASN A 201 -8.89 34.66 11.49
N PHE A 202 -7.84 33.82 11.49
CA PHE A 202 -7.85 32.49 10.90
C PHE A 202 -7.22 31.48 11.84
N TYR A 203 -7.72 30.27 11.79
CA TYR A 203 -7.01 29.07 12.26
C TYR A 203 -6.17 28.51 11.11
N ALA A 204 -5.12 27.79 11.44
CA ALA A 204 -4.38 26.94 10.51
C ALA A 204 -4.62 25.48 10.81
N LEU A 205 -4.70 24.62 9.75
CA LEU A 205 -4.65 23.19 9.91
C LEU A 205 -3.21 22.74 10.14
N PRO A 206 -2.95 21.74 11.00
CA PRO A 206 -1.61 21.36 11.39
C PRO A 206 -0.84 20.70 10.24
N GLN A 207 0.38 21.15 9.99
CA GLN A 207 1.33 20.46 9.12
C GLN A 207 1.92 19.22 9.79
N SER A 208 2.06 19.27 11.11
CA SER A 208 2.31 18.20 12.06
C SER A 208 1.95 18.72 13.46
N PRO A 209 1.82 17.87 14.48
CA PRO A 209 1.59 18.33 15.86
C PRO A 209 2.88 18.79 16.58
N GLN A 210 3.91 19.24 15.84
CA GLN A 210 5.27 19.49 16.34
C GLN A 210 5.33 20.39 17.59
N LEU A 211 4.69 21.55 17.57
CA LEU A 211 4.71 22.45 18.73
C LEU A 211 3.96 21.85 19.93
N LEU A 212 2.84 21.17 19.66
CA LEU A 212 1.99 20.64 20.72
C LEU A 212 2.65 19.44 21.41
N LYS A 213 3.29 18.55 20.66
CA LYS A 213 4.01 17.40 21.25
C LYS A 213 5.20 17.86 22.10
N GLN A 214 5.92 18.91 21.69
CA GLN A 214 6.98 19.49 22.52
C GLN A 214 6.42 20.08 23.83
N LEU A 215 5.26 20.74 23.79
CA LEU A 215 4.59 21.20 25.00
C LEU A 215 4.15 20.04 25.91
N LEU A 216 3.76 18.89 25.35
CA LEU A 216 3.47 17.69 26.12
C LEU A 216 4.73 17.14 26.82
N MET A 217 5.90 17.19 26.15
CA MET A 217 7.17 16.83 26.80
C MET A 217 7.47 17.77 27.99
N VAL A 218 7.33 19.09 27.80
CA VAL A 218 7.46 20.07 28.88
C VAL A 218 6.43 19.82 30.00
N GLY A 219 5.24 19.35 29.64
CA GLY A 219 4.17 18.96 30.55
C GLY A 219 4.39 17.63 31.28
N GLY A 220 5.49 16.90 31.00
CA GLY A 220 5.86 15.66 31.69
C GLY A 220 5.23 14.39 31.14
N VAL A 221 4.76 14.39 29.89
CA VAL A 221 4.20 13.16 29.24
C VAL A 221 5.30 12.12 28.96
N GLU A 222 6.53 12.56 28.69
CA GLU A 222 7.74 11.77 28.44
C GLU A 222 7.74 10.89 27.21
N ARG A 223 6.67 10.13 26.94
CA ARG A 223 6.50 9.26 25.77
C ARG A 223 5.13 9.50 25.15
N TYR A 224 5.10 10.23 24.06
CA TYR A 224 3.90 10.61 23.33
C TYR A 224 3.86 9.95 21.97
N TYR A 225 2.65 9.60 21.51
CA TYR A 225 2.38 9.37 20.11
C TYR A 225 0.97 9.84 19.72
N GLN A 226 0.78 10.00 18.42
CA GLN A 226 -0.53 10.25 17.83
C GLN A 226 -0.57 9.73 16.39
N VAL A 227 -1.69 9.12 16.00
CA VAL A 227 -2.01 8.87 14.59
C VAL A 227 -2.68 10.13 14.05
N ALA A 228 -1.86 11.09 13.62
CA ALA A 228 -2.27 12.45 13.34
C ALA A 228 -2.65 12.67 11.87
N LYS A 229 -3.73 13.45 11.63
CA LYS A 229 -4.01 14.06 10.33
C LYS A 229 -3.15 15.29 10.15
N CYS A 230 -2.44 15.35 9.02
CA CYS A 230 -1.53 16.43 8.66
C CYS A 230 -1.92 17.01 7.31
N PHE A 231 -1.71 18.33 7.16
CA PHE A 231 -2.13 19.10 6.01
C PHE A 231 -0.98 19.99 5.53
N ARG A 232 -0.63 19.93 4.25
CA ARG A 232 0.43 20.75 3.66
C ARG A 232 0.00 21.25 2.29
N ASP A 233 -0.05 22.56 2.10
CA ASP A 233 -0.35 23.19 0.80
C ASP A 233 0.95 23.29 -0.01
N GLU A 234 1.33 22.16 -0.61
CA GLU A 234 2.51 22.00 -1.45
C GLU A 234 2.13 21.43 -2.82
N ASP A 235 3.05 21.54 -3.77
CA ASP A 235 2.87 20.93 -5.09
C ASP A 235 2.75 19.40 -4.97
N LEU A 236 1.72 18.84 -5.61
CA LEU A 236 1.45 17.42 -5.60
C LEU A 236 2.55 16.66 -6.37
N ARG A 237 2.89 15.49 -5.86
CA ARG A 237 3.77 14.51 -6.51
C ARG A 237 3.14 13.12 -6.39
N ALA A 238 3.73 12.13 -7.04
CA ALA A 238 3.23 10.75 -6.98
C ALA A 238 3.10 10.20 -5.55
N ASP A 239 3.98 10.65 -4.64
CA ASP A 239 4.08 10.24 -3.24
C ASP A 239 3.66 11.33 -2.23
N ARG A 240 3.18 12.50 -2.70
CA ARG A 240 2.81 13.62 -1.84
C ARG A 240 1.36 14.03 -2.05
N GLN A 241 0.59 13.96 -0.97
CA GLN A 241 -0.80 14.39 -0.91
C GLN A 241 -0.92 15.61 0.01
N PRO A 242 -1.87 16.53 -0.24
CA PRO A 242 -2.08 17.72 0.61
C PRO A 242 -2.60 17.36 2.00
N GLU A 243 -3.25 16.20 2.12
CA GLU A 243 -3.73 15.62 3.38
C GLU A 243 -3.20 14.20 3.51
N PHE A 244 -2.58 13.89 4.63
CA PHE A 244 -2.00 12.57 4.91
C PHE A 244 -2.02 12.26 6.40
N THR A 245 -1.69 11.01 6.75
CA THR A 245 -1.64 10.55 8.14
C THR A 245 -0.19 10.28 8.53
N GLN A 246 0.22 10.76 9.70
CA GLN A 246 1.49 10.43 10.33
C GLN A 246 1.25 9.57 11.57
N VAL A 247 2.17 8.65 11.85
CA VAL A 247 2.41 8.18 13.21
C VAL A 247 3.47 9.13 13.77
N ASP A 248 3.03 10.06 14.59
CA ASP A 248 3.88 11.08 15.19
C ASP A 248 4.28 10.66 16.61
N ILE A 249 5.57 10.77 16.93
CA ILE A 249 6.15 10.26 18.18
C ILE A 249 7.07 11.33 18.77
N GLU A 250 7.08 11.46 20.09
CA GLU A 250 8.03 12.31 20.82
C GLU A 250 8.45 11.63 22.13
N MET A 251 9.73 11.74 22.50
CA MET A 251 10.29 11.16 23.69
C MET A 251 11.18 12.15 24.42
N SER A 252 11.12 12.14 25.75
CA SER A 252 12.01 12.93 26.64
C SER A 252 13.12 12.05 27.20
N PHE A 253 14.24 12.67 27.60
CA PHE A 253 15.37 12.02 28.30
C PHE A 253 16.02 10.87 27.52
N VAL A 254 16.11 10.99 26.20
CA VAL A 254 16.63 9.98 25.27
C VAL A 254 17.64 10.57 24.30
N ASP A 255 18.51 9.72 23.77
CA ASP A 255 19.39 10.07 22.66
C ASP A 255 18.86 9.51 21.33
N GLN A 256 19.59 9.76 20.24
CA GLN A 256 19.20 9.29 18.91
C GLN A 256 19.10 7.76 18.80
N ASN A 257 19.91 7.01 19.57
CA ASN A 257 19.92 5.55 19.52
C ASN A 257 18.67 4.98 20.19
N ASP A 258 18.22 5.61 21.28
CA ASP A 258 16.98 5.23 21.97
C ASP A 258 15.78 5.39 21.07
N VAL A 259 15.70 6.52 20.35
CA VAL A 259 14.59 6.77 19.37
C VAL A 259 14.64 5.75 18.24
N MET A 260 15.83 5.49 17.66
CA MET A 260 15.97 4.52 16.58
C MET A 260 15.58 3.11 17.05
N SER A 261 16.04 2.68 18.24
CA SER A 261 15.72 1.35 18.76
C SER A 261 14.24 1.19 19.07
N ALA A 262 13.61 2.19 19.67
CA ALA A 262 12.16 2.17 19.94
C ALA A 262 11.35 2.05 18.63
N LEU A 263 11.74 2.79 17.58
CA LEU A 263 11.08 2.72 16.26
C LEU A 263 11.31 1.37 15.56
N GLU A 264 12.54 0.83 15.62
CA GLU A 264 12.85 -0.50 15.07
C GLU A 264 11.96 -1.57 15.66
N GLU A 265 11.80 -1.58 16.98
CA GLU A 265 10.96 -2.54 17.70
C GLU A 265 9.47 -2.38 17.35
N VAL A 266 8.96 -1.14 17.33
CA VAL A 266 7.56 -0.85 16.98
C VAL A 266 7.26 -1.30 15.53
N LEU A 267 8.16 -1.02 14.60
CA LEU A 267 8.00 -1.43 13.21
C LEU A 267 8.09 -2.95 13.05
N ALA A 268 9.05 -3.60 13.74
CA ALA A 268 9.18 -5.06 13.70
C ALA A 268 7.90 -5.76 14.19
N ASP A 269 7.32 -5.30 15.29
CA ASP A 269 6.06 -5.83 15.82
C ASP A 269 4.89 -5.61 14.85
N ALA A 270 4.76 -4.39 14.31
CA ALA A 270 3.67 -4.05 13.42
C ALA A 270 3.74 -4.81 12.08
N PHE A 271 4.92 -4.89 11.46
CA PHE A 271 5.13 -5.65 10.23
C PHE A 271 4.99 -7.16 10.47
N GLY A 272 5.51 -7.66 11.62
CA GLY A 272 5.37 -9.07 11.99
C GLY A 272 3.91 -9.53 12.09
N ARG A 273 3.01 -8.66 12.59
CA ARG A 273 1.57 -8.93 12.59
C ARG A 273 0.95 -9.02 11.19
N MET A 274 1.54 -8.33 10.23
CA MET A 274 1.13 -8.41 8.82
C MET A 274 1.80 -9.58 8.06
N GLY A 275 2.54 -10.43 8.78
CA GLY A 275 3.26 -11.56 8.19
C GLY A 275 4.54 -11.16 7.44
N VAL A 276 5.03 -9.95 7.66
CA VAL A 276 6.27 -9.46 7.05
C VAL A 276 7.37 -9.42 8.12
N GLU A 277 8.37 -10.29 7.97
CA GLU A 277 9.55 -10.28 8.84
C GLU A 277 10.47 -9.12 8.47
N MET A 278 10.72 -8.25 9.42
CA MET A 278 11.63 -7.11 9.27
C MET A 278 12.97 -7.44 9.93
N PRO A 279 14.10 -7.33 9.22
CA PRO A 279 15.42 -7.56 9.81
C PRO A 279 15.72 -6.50 10.88
N THR A 280 16.07 -6.93 12.08
CA THR A 280 16.49 -6.05 13.18
C THR A 280 17.84 -6.50 13.75
N PRO A 281 18.74 -5.59 14.12
CA PRO A 281 18.61 -4.13 13.95
C PRO A 281 18.68 -3.71 12.47
N LEU A 282 18.00 -2.61 12.13
CA LEU A 282 18.10 -2.02 10.79
C LEU A 282 19.53 -1.53 10.53
N ARG A 283 19.97 -1.67 9.28
CA ARG A 283 21.31 -1.19 8.87
C ARG A 283 21.38 0.33 9.06
N ARG A 284 22.36 0.78 9.83
CA ARG A 284 22.70 2.20 9.96
C ARG A 284 23.76 2.57 8.95
N MET A 285 23.59 3.69 8.29
CA MET A 285 24.50 4.17 7.25
C MET A 285 24.86 5.62 7.51
N ASN A 286 26.14 5.92 7.43
CA ASN A 286 26.61 7.30 7.51
C ASN A 286 26.18 8.06 6.25
N TYR A 287 25.92 9.36 6.36
CA TYR A 287 25.51 10.21 5.25
C TYR A 287 26.52 10.16 4.08
N TRP A 288 27.80 10.31 4.38
CA TRP A 288 28.84 10.29 3.35
C TRP A 288 29.00 8.91 2.71
N ASP A 289 28.87 7.83 3.48
CA ASP A 289 28.89 6.46 2.93
C ASP A 289 27.70 6.24 1.97
N ALA A 290 26.52 6.80 2.31
CA ALA A 290 25.36 6.73 1.44
C ALA A 290 25.58 7.52 0.15
N MET A 291 26.07 8.75 0.25
CA MET A 291 26.38 9.60 -0.91
C MET A 291 27.48 9.00 -1.78
N ASP A 292 28.53 8.49 -1.18
CA ASP A 292 29.66 7.90 -1.91
C ASP A 292 29.32 6.58 -2.61
N THR A 293 28.46 5.77 -1.97
CA THR A 293 28.11 4.43 -2.48
C THR A 293 26.91 4.48 -3.43
N TYR A 294 25.94 5.34 -3.17
CA TYR A 294 24.66 5.34 -3.89
C TYR A 294 24.34 6.67 -4.60
N GLY A 295 25.04 7.74 -4.28
CA GLY A 295 24.76 9.08 -4.81
C GLY A 295 23.48 9.70 -4.25
N SER A 296 22.96 9.20 -3.12
CA SER A 296 21.71 9.63 -2.49
C SER A 296 21.77 9.43 -0.98
N ASP A 297 21.16 10.35 -0.23
CA ASP A 297 20.92 10.23 1.20
C ASP A 297 19.74 9.29 1.55
N LYS A 298 19.01 8.81 0.53
CA LYS A 298 17.88 7.87 0.61
C LYS A 298 18.06 6.69 -0.33
N PRO A 299 19.12 5.87 -0.13
CA PRO A 299 19.44 4.82 -1.08
C PRO A 299 18.40 3.69 -1.05
N ASP A 300 18.00 3.23 -2.23
CA ASP A 300 17.31 1.96 -2.36
C ASP A 300 18.35 0.82 -2.37
N THR A 301 18.54 0.18 -1.24
CA THR A 301 19.56 -0.86 -1.05
C THR A 301 19.18 -2.22 -1.68
N ARG A 302 17.99 -2.34 -2.30
CA ARG A 302 17.58 -3.54 -3.05
C ARG A 302 18.35 -3.68 -4.36
N TYR A 303 18.89 -2.58 -4.87
CA TYR A 303 19.74 -2.58 -6.06
C TYR A 303 21.21 -2.76 -5.70
N GLY A 304 21.86 -3.76 -6.26
CA GLY A 304 23.29 -4.00 -6.07
C GLY A 304 24.20 -3.15 -6.96
N MET A 305 23.74 -2.01 -7.48
CA MET A 305 24.53 -1.09 -8.30
C MET A 305 25.13 0.02 -7.44
N HIS A 306 26.36 -0.20 -6.99
CA HIS A 306 27.09 0.78 -6.22
C HIS A 306 27.93 1.67 -7.12
N LEU A 307 28.13 2.92 -6.70
CA LEU A 307 29.18 3.77 -7.24
C LEU A 307 30.53 3.23 -6.80
N VAL A 308 31.44 3.06 -7.74
CA VAL A 308 32.83 2.60 -7.49
C VAL A 308 33.75 3.75 -7.77
N ASP A 309 34.63 4.07 -6.81
CA ASP A 309 35.67 5.09 -6.98
C ASP A 309 36.83 4.53 -7.85
N LEU A 310 37.10 5.21 -8.93
CA LEU A 310 38.17 4.88 -9.89
C LEU A 310 39.21 6.00 -9.99
N THR A 311 39.19 6.97 -9.06
CA THR A 311 40.05 8.16 -9.11
C THR A 311 41.54 7.79 -9.21
N ASP A 312 42.00 6.90 -8.35
CA ASP A 312 43.43 6.50 -8.33
C ASP A 312 43.82 5.78 -9.62
N ILE A 313 42.94 4.99 -10.20
CA ILE A 313 43.18 4.26 -11.46
C ILE A 313 43.36 5.23 -12.63
N PHE A 314 42.59 6.33 -12.64
CA PHE A 314 42.61 7.29 -13.73
C PHE A 314 43.62 8.45 -13.55
N ALA A 315 44.30 8.56 -12.41
CA ALA A 315 45.24 9.65 -12.13
C ALA A 315 46.34 9.77 -13.19
N ASN A 316 46.81 8.64 -13.70
CA ASN A 316 47.89 8.57 -14.76
C ASN A 316 47.35 8.17 -16.14
N SER A 317 46.03 8.20 -16.35
CA SER A 317 45.41 7.80 -17.60
C SER A 317 45.74 8.74 -18.76
N LYS A 318 45.90 8.20 -19.97
CA LYS A 318 45.99 9.00 -21.21
C LYS A 318 44.66 9.67 -21.59
N PHE A 319 43.55 9.30 -20.97
CA PHE A 319 42.26 9.94 -21.14
C PHE A 319 42.20 11.22 -20.29
N LYS A 320 42.61 12.33 -20.90
CA LYS A 320 42.81 13.62 -20.23
C LYS A 320 41.65 14.08 -19.34
N VAL A 321 40.39 13.81 -19.73
CA VAL A 321 39.22 14.25 -18.96
C VAL A 321 39.22 13.62 -17.57
N PHE A 322 39.49 12.30 -17.49
CA PHE A 322 39.51 11.60 -16.20
C PHE A 322 40.82 11.88 -15.45
N ALA A 323 41.96 11.93 -16.14
CA ALA A 323 43.22 12.28 -15.49
C ALA A 323 43.20 13.68 -14.88
N THR A 324 42.55 14.67 -15.53
CA THR A 324 42.40 16.01 -14.96
C THR A 324 41.50 15.97 -13.71
N ALA A 325 40.35 15.32 -13.77
CA ALA A 325 39.48 15.21 -12.62
C ALA A 325 40.11 14.45 -11.44
N ALA A 326 40.86 13.38 -11.74
CA ALA A 326 41.53 12.56 -10.72
C ALA A 326 42.69 13.31 -10.00
N ASN A 327 43.26 14.34 -10.61
CA ASN A 327 44.34 15.15 -10.04
C ASN A 327 43.85 16.53 -9.51
N GLU A 328 42.57 16.83 -9.63
CA GLU A 328 41.97 18.06 -9.12
C GLU A 328 41.44 17.84 -7.69
N GLU A 329 41.85 18.69 -6.75
CA GLU A 329 41.45 18.59 -5.36
C GLU A 329 39.92 18.67 -5.24
N GLY A 330 39.32 17.72 -4.54
CA GLY A 330 37.86 17.64 -4.32
C GLY A 330 37.06 17.02 -5.50
N SER A 331 37.73 16.66 -6.60
CA SER A 331 37.11 15.96 -7.73
C SER A 331 37.33 14.45 -7.64
N VAL A 332 36.41 13.67 -8.18
CA VAL A 332 36.46 12.19 -8.18
C VAL A 332 36.02 11.63 -9.53
N VAL A 333 36.50 10.44 -9.86
CA VAL A 333 36.07 9.65 -11.01
C VAL A 333 35.32 8.43 -10.48
N LYS A 334 34.01 8.37 -10.67
CA LYS A 334 33.17 7.24 -10.22
C LYS A 334 32.52 6.52 -11.39
N ALA A 335 32.30 5.23 -11.23
CA ALA A 335 31.63 4.38 -12.22
C ALA A 335 30.47 3.57 -11.56
N ILE A 336 29.54 3.13 -12.39
CA ILE A 336 28.48 2.17 -12.04
C ILE A 336 28.68 0.91 -12.88
N ASN A 337 28.73 -0.25 -12.26
CA ASN A 337 28.70 -1.53 -12.95
C ASN A 337 27.28 -2.00 -13.17
N ALA A 338 26.73 -1.76 -14.36
CA ALA A 338 25.42 -2.22 -14.78
C ALA A 338 25.47 -3.67 -15.26
N LYS A 339 25.45 -4.63 -14.34
CA LYS A 339 25.49 -6.07 -14.65
C LYS A 339 24.39 -6.46 -15.63
N GLY A 340 24.74 -7.26 -16.66
CA GLY A 340 23.81 -7.69 -17.71
C GLY A 340 23.59 -6.66 -18.83
N ALA A 341 24.07 -5.43 -18.69
CA ALA A 341 23.94 -4.40 -19.74
C ALA A 341 24.99 -4.52 -20.87
N GLY A 342 25.97 -5.39 -20.73
CA GLY A 342 26.98 -5.64 -21.74
C GLY A 342 26.41 -6.03 -23.12
N ALA A 343 25.27 -6.71 -23.16
CA ALA A 343 24.59 -7.09 -24.40
C ALA A 343 23.73 -5.97 -25.03
N TRP A 344 23.61 -4.80 -24.41
CA TRP A 344 22.77 -3.72 -24.95
C TRP A 344 23.30 -3.17 -26.28
N ALA A 345 22.36 -2.85 -27.18
CA ALA A 345 22.67 -2.16 -28.42
C ALA A 345 23.26 -0.76 -28.12
N ARG A 346 24.19 -0.32 -28.94
CA ARG A 346 24.86 0.98 -28.79
C ARG A 346 23.87 2.14 -28.67
N ALA A 347 22.80 2.15 -29.47
CA ALA A 347 21.78 3.20 -29.43
C ALA A 347 21.07 3.29 -28.08
N LYS A 348 20.94 2.16 -27.33
CA LYS A 348 20.38 2.16 -25.97
C LYS A 348 21.37 2.74 -24.96
N ILE A 349 22.66 2.44 -25.11
CA ILE A 349 23.71 2.98 -24.24
C ILE A 349 23.87 4.49 -24.47
N ASP A 350 23.88 4.93 -25.74
CA ASP A 350 23.98 6.35 -26.10
C ASP A 350 22.85 7.21 -25.53
N LYS A 351 21.64 6.64 -25.37
CA LYS A 351 20.53 7.33 -24.69
C LYS A 351 20.81 7.64 -23.22
N LEU A 352 21.67 6.87 -22.55
CA LEU A 352 22.04 7.13 -21.15
C LEU A 352 22.81 8.45 -21.01
N ALA A 353 23.57 8.86 -22.04
CA ALA A 353 24.21 10.16 -22.04
C ALA A 353 23.19 11.32 -21.98
N GLY A 354 22.03 11.16 -22.64
CA GLY A 354 20.91 12.10 -22.53
C GLY A 354 20.34 12.15 -21.12
N VAL A 355 20.16 10.99 -20.48
CA VAL A 355 19.69 10.92 -19.08
C VAL A 355 20.70 11.62 -18.16
N ALA A 356 21.99 11.31 -18.27
CA ALA A 356 23.03 11.96 -17.47
C ALA A 356 23.06 13.49 -17.67
N SER A 357 22.82 13.96 -18.89
CA SER A 357 22.77 15.39 -19.22
C SER A 357 21.60 16.10 -18.53
N THR A 358 20.45 15.47 -18.31
CA THR A 358 19.33 16.08 -17.57
C THR A 358 19.68 16.38 -16.11
N PHE A 359 20.70 15.70 -15.57
CA PHE A 359 21.27 15.91 -14.23
C PHE A 359 22.57 16.72 -14.23
N GLY A 360 22.88 17.41 -15.34
CA GLY A 360 24.01 18.33 -15.43
C GLY A 360 25.35 17.72 -15.87
N ALA A 361 25.40 16.42 -16.17
CA ALA A 361 26.62 15.80 -16.70
C ALA A 361 26.91 16.29 -18.13
N LYS A 362 28.18 16.67 -18.42
CA LYS A 362 28.59 17.08 -19.74
C LYS A 362 28.75 15.91 -20.73
N GLY A 363 28.76 14.68 -20.24
CA GLY A 363 28.86 13.45 -21.02
C GLY A 363 28.87 12.23 -20.11
N LEU A 364 28.72 11.05 -20.72
CA LEU A 364 28.80 9.76 -20.06
C LEU A 364 29.78 8.87 -20.83
N ALA A 365 30.85 8.48 -20.19
CA ALA A 365 31.74 7.46 -20.74
C ALA A 365 31.19 6.07 -20.37
N TRP A 366 31.40 5.10 -21.27
CA TRP A 366 30.94 3.74 -21.04
C TRP A 366 31.89 2.71 -21.60
N ILE A 367 31.93 1.54 -20.97
CA ILE A 367 32.66 0.35 -21.39
C ILE A 367 31.72 -0.84 -21.33
N ALA A 368 31.53 -1.54 -22.44
CA ALA A 368 30.70 -2.73 -22.51
C ALA A 368 31.58 -3.97 -22.70
N PHE A 369 31.53 -4.86 -21.73
CA PHE A 369 32.12 -6.19 -21.80
C PHE A 369 31.12 -7.14 -22.44
N ARG A 370 31.43 -7.72 -23.57
CA ARG A 370 30.57 -8.63 -24.33
C ARG A 370 30.77 -10.08 -23.88
N GLU A 371 29.80 -10.94 -24.16
CA GLU A 371 29.88 -12.37 -23.84
C GLU A 371 31.02 -13.11 -24.55
N ASP A 372 31.41 -12.65 -25.75
CA ASP A 372 32.55 -13.16 -26.52
C ASP A 372 33.90 -12.70 -25.98
N GLY A 373 33.94 -11.99 -24.86
CA GLY A 373 35.16 -11.43 -24.27
C GLY A 373 35.63 -10.12 -24.90
N SER A 374 34.98 -9.64 -25.96
CA SER A 374 35.33 -8.36 -26.56
C SER A 374 34.91 -7.17 -25.71
N ILE A 375 35.67 -6.10 -25.75
CA ILE A 375 35.41 -4.84 -25.06
C ILE A 375 35.01 -3.79 -26.12
N ASN A 376 33.82 -3.23 -25.94
CA ASN A 376 33.34 -2.15 -26.80
C ASN A 376 33.25 -0.84 -25.99
N SER A 377 33.97 0.18 -26.40
CA SER A 377 33.96 1.49 -25.75
C SER A 377 34.59 2.55 -26.63
N PRO A 378 34.09 3.79 -26.63
CA PRO A 378 34.77 4.89 -27.34
C PRO A 378 36.08 5.34 -26.67
N ILE A 379 36.31 4.97 -25.41
CA ILE A 379 37.44 5.44 -24.60
C ILE A 379 38.50 4.36 -24.33
N VAL A 380 38.24 3.09 -24.65
CA VAL A 380 39.18 1.98 -24.36
C VAL A 380 40.57 2.17 -24.94
N LYS A 381 40.69 2.85 -26.09
CA LYS A 381 41.96 3.15 -26.75
C LYS A 381 42.93 4.04 -25.93
N PHE A 382 42.43 4.62 -24.84
CA PHE A 382 43.26 5.47 -23.95
C PHE A 382 43.72 4.71 -22.69
N PHE A 383 43.32 3.45 -22.55
CA PHE A 383 43.73 2.61 -21.41
C PHE A 383 44.86 1.68 -21.77
N SER A 384 45.62 1.26 -20.78
CA SER A 384 46.65 0.21 -20.91
C SER A 384 45.99 -1.16 -20.74
N ASP A 385 46.74 -2.21 -21.09
CA ASP A 385 46.28 -3.61 -20.92
C ASP A 385 46.30 -4.04 -19.43
N GLU A 386 46.76 -3.20 -18.53
CA GLU A 386 46.67 -3.34 -17.09
C GLU A 386 45.42 -2.61 -16.57
#